data_f6b3d80c982aa2770115d8c3273313b9
#
_entry.id   f6b3d80c982aa2770115d8c3273313b9
#
_cell.length_a   1.000
_cell.length_b   1.000
_cell.length_c   1.000
_cell.angle_alpha   90.00
_cell.angle_beta   90.00
_cell.angle_gamma   90.00
#
_symmetry.space_group_name_H-M   'P 1'
#
loop_
_entity.id
_entity.type
_entity.pdbx_description
1 polymer ?
#
loop_
_entity_poly.entity_id
_entity_poly.type
_entity_poly.pdbx_seq_one_letter_code
_entity_poly.pdbx_strand_id
1 'polypeptide(L)'
;MLDANWATLWEALADAQPEHVAVVIGDERITWRNLDERAARLAAALSSAGVGVDDKVGQLMFNCPEYLESAYAAFKVRASTVNVNYRYKAPEIVHVLSDSGAKALVYHRSFRVVVDEARRSLPDLTCLIEVDDGGEVSGDVAEYETLIGSHEPMARIERSGSDSLLLYTGGTTGLPKGVVWSHRGLFGALAFTGYASLGLDVPSTPEEVARVAVELHDSGRGPVNMTAPPLMHGTAMFLAFSTFVLGGTVVLLSGRRFAPSELLALVERERVSQLSIVGDAFARPLIAELESSEAAGRVVDLSSLGRIVSTGATLSAESKRSLMSRATNAVVLDMIGASEGGPFAVSMTLPGQDPADTAKFTATPATVLFDDTTWDKIPFGSGRSGVLAASGSMPEGYFGDPVKTESTFRTIDGVRYSVPGDYAVIDADGTVHLLGRGSVCINSGGEKIYPEEVEVAARSHVDVIDCVAVGVPDERFGEIVALVVAKRSGSALDDSMIVEHVRKSIADYKAPRRVVFVDEVYRSPSGKADYRWARELAAG
;
A
#
# COMPACT_ATOMS: atom_id res chain seq x y z
N MET A 1 15.68 -6.57 -18.45
CA MET A 1 15.16 -5.83 -17.27
C MET A 1 16.24 -4.86 -16.85
N LEU A 2 15.92 -3.59 -16.62
CA LEU A 2 16.89 -2.55 -16.22
C LEU A 2 17.55 -2.95 -14.89
N ASP A 3 18.87 -3.02 -14.88
CA ASP A 3 19.68 -3.33 -13.70
C ASP A 3 20.23 -2.03 -13.10
N ALA A 4 19.36 -1.27 -12.43
CA ALA A 4 19.72 0.00 -11.82
C ALA A 4 19.18 0.13 -10.41
N ASN A 5 19.95 0.83 -9.57
CA ASN A 5 19.50 1.28 -8.26
C ASN A 5 18.54 2.47 -8.41
N TRP A 6 17.55 2.62 -7.55
CA TRP A 6 16.59 3.72 -7.57
C TRP A 6 17.26 5.10 -7.49
N ALA A 7 18.33 5.24 -6.71
CA ALA A 7 19.08 6.50 -6.65
C ALA A 7 19.68 6.86 -8.01
N THR A 8 20.19 5.89 -8.78
CA THR A 8 20.74 6.14 -10.12
C THR A 8 19.65 6.62 -11.08
N LEU A 9 18.43 6.06 -10.99
CA LEU A 9 17.29 6.50 -11.80
C LEU A 9 16.85 7.92 -11.44
N TRP A 10 16.77 8.22 -10.16
CA TRP A 10 16.34 9.55 -9.69
C TRP A 10 17.40 10.64 -9.92
N GLU A 11 18.69 10.29 -9.88
CA GLU A 11 19.78 11.18 -10.29
C GLU A 11 19.68 11.52 -11.79
N ALA A 12 19.38 10.55 -12.64
CA ALA A 12 19.18 10.80 -14.07
C ALA A 12 17.97 11.72 -14.34
N LEU A 13 16.90 11.59 -13.56
CA LEU A 13 15.74 12.48 -13.62
C LEU A 13 16.09 13.90 -13.14
N ALA A 14 16.83 14.02 -12.03
CA ALA A 14 17.27 15.31 -11.51
C ALA A 14 18.19 16.06 -12.49
N ASP A 15 19.01 15.33 -13.23
CA ASP A 15 19.85 15.92 -14.30
C ASP A 15 19.02 16.39 -15.50
N ALA A 16 18.03 15.59 -15.91
CA ALA A 16 17.25 15.85 -17.11
C ALA A 16 16.17 16.93 -16.92
N GLN A 17 15.57 17.00 -15.73
CA GLN A 17 14.46 17.92 -15.43
C GLN A 17 14.61 18.59 -14.04
N PRO A 18 15.73 19.28 -13.75
CA PRO A 18 16.08 19.78 -12.43
C PRO A 18 15.05 20.74 -11.81
N GLU A 19 14.39 21.55 -12.62
CA GLU A 19 13.43 22.55 -12.16
C GLU A 19 11.99 22.02 -12.06
N HIS A 20 11.74 20.80 -12.52
CA HIS A 20 10.39 20.21 -12.36
C HIS A 20 10.13 19.85 -10.90
N VAL A 21 8.87 20.01 -10.49
CA VAL A 21 8.44 19.68 -9.14
C VAL A 21 8.35 18.17 -8.97
N ALA A 22 9.11 17.62 -8.04
CA ALA A 22 9.09 16.22 -7.67
C ALA A 22 8.06 15.95 -6.56
N VAL A 23 7.99 16.83 -5.54
CA VAL A 23 7.13 16.67 -4.37
C VAL A 23 6.38 17.95 -4.07
N VAL A 24 5.10 17.82 -3.72
CA VAL A 24 4.26 18.91 -3.19
C VAL A 24 3.70 18.48 -1.84
N ILE A 25 3.81 19.33 -0.83
CA ILE A 25 3.14 19.19 0.45
C ILE A 25 2.65 20.56 0.95
N GLY A 26 1.38 20.69 1.28
CA GLY A 26 0.83 22.01 1.59
C GLY A 26 1.14 23.02 0.49
N ASP A 27 1.83 24.11 0.82
CA ASP A 27 2.27 25.14 -0.13
C ASP A 27 3.71 24.96 -0.61
N GLU A 28 4.43 23.99 -0.07
CA GLU A 28 5.81 23.71 -0.43
C GLU A 28 5.90 22.89 -1.72
N ARG A 29 6.87 23.29 -2.57
CA ARG A 29 7.18 22.62 -3.84
C ARG A 29 8.67 22.32 -3.90
N ILE A 30 9.00 21.04 -3.93
CA ILE A 30 10.38 20.55 -3.99
C ILE A 30 10.67 20.12 -5.41
N THR A 31 11.65 20.75 -6.04
CA THR A 31 12.11 20.39 -7.39
C THR A 31 12.97 19.13 -7.35
N TRP A 32 13.15 18.48 -8.50
CA TRP A 32 14.07 17.35 -8.63
C TRP A 32 15.49 17.70 -8.18
N ARG A 33 15.98 18.91 -8.52
CA ARG A 33 17.28 19.43 -8.04
C ARG A 33 17.35 19.46 -6.54
N ASN A 34 16.34 20.06 -5.89
CA ASN A 34 16.35 20.21 -4.43
C ASN A 34 16.22 18.85 -3.74
N LEU A 35 15.38 17.96 -4.25
CA LEU A 35 15.24 16.59 -3.74
C LEU A 35 16.56 15.82 -3.82
N ASP A 36 17.26 15.91 -4.96
CA ASP A 36 18.55 15.23 -5.16
C ASP A 36 19.65 15.81 -4.25
N GLU A 37 19.74 17.13 -4.16
CA GLU A 37 20.75 17.81 -3.33
C GLU A 37 20.56 17.51 -1.84
N ARG A 38 19.31 17.62 -1.32
CA ARG A 38 19.00 17.34 0.09
C ARG A 38 19.25 15.87 0.43
N ALA A 39 18.83 14.96 -0.44
CA ALA A 39 19.12 13.53 -0.29
C ALA A 39 20.63 13.23 -0.36
N ALA A 40 21.40 13.93 -1.18
CA ALA A 40 22.85 13.75 -1.27
C ALA A 40 23.57 14.26 0.00
N ARG A 41 23.10 15.36 0.62
CA ARG A 41 23.60 15.86 1.90
C ARG A 41 23.28 14.89 3.04
N LEU A 42 22.06 14.36 3.09
CA LEU A 42 21.69 13.31 4.05
C LEU A 42 22.49 12.03 3.83
N ALA A 43 22.76 11.64 2.58
CA ALA A 43 23.62 10.50 2.26
C ALA A 43 25.05 10.69 2.79
N ALA A 44 25.61 11.91 2.70
CA ALA A 44 26.91 12.23 3.27
C ALA A 44 26.89 12.10 4.80
N ALA A 45 25.84 12.56 5.47
CA ALA A 45 25.65 12.42 6.91
C ALA A 45 25.53 10.95 7.33
N LEU A 46 24.72 10.16 6.63
CA LEU A 46 24.59 8.71 6.86
C LEU A 46 25.93 7.99 6.69
N SER A 47 26.66 8.30 5.61
CA SER A 47 27.99 7.73 5.35
C SER A 47 28.98 8.11 6.45
N SER A 48 28.97 9.35 6.93
CA SER A 48 29.81 9.83 8.03
C SER A 48 29.49 9.13 9.35
N ALA A 49 28.24 8.73 9.57
CA ALA A 49 27.79 7.91 10.69
C ALA A 49 28.10 6.41 10.49
N GLY A 50 28.78 6.05 9.40
CA GLY A 50 29.16 4.68 9.07
C GLY A 50 28.04 3.82 8.49
N VAL A 51 26.97 4.43 7.99
CA VAL A 51 25.90 3.73 7.24
C VAL A 51 26.31 3.59 5.78
N GLY A 52 26.24 2.39 5.23
CA GLY A 52 26.70 2.08 3.87
C GLY A 52 26.01 0.86 3.28
N VAL A 53 26.75 0.14 2.44
CA VAL A 53 26.23 -1.02 1.70
C VAL A 53 25.63 -2.05 2.66
N ASP A 54 24.42 -2.50 2.31
CA ASP A 54 23.64 -3.50 3.07
C ASP A 54 23.23 -3.08 4.50
N ASP A 55 23.56 -1.88 4.97
CA ASP A 55 22.99 -1.34 6.22
C ASP A 55 21.51 -0.99 6.04
N LYS A 56 20.78 -0.79 7.15
CA LYS A 56 19.35 -0.48 7.11
C LYS A 56 19.08 0.85 7.79
N VAL A 57 18.19 1.63 7.14
CA VAL A 57 17.72 2.94 7.60
C VAL A 57 16.23 2.85 7.88
N GLY A 58 15.86 2.87 9.16
CA GLY A 58 14.46 2.92 9.60
C GLY A 58 13.83 4.28 9.30
N GLN A 59 12.54 4.26 8.96
CA GLN A 59 11.75 5.46 8.66
C GLN A 59 10.48 5.44 9.52
N LEU A 60 10.43 6.29 10.56
CA LEU A 60 9.29 6.42 11.49
C LEU A 60 8.72 7.83 11.40
N MET A 61 7.97 8.09 10.35
CA MET A 61 7.45 9.43 10.03
C MET A 61 6.02 9.35 9.49
N PHE A 62 5.27 10.44 9.62
CA PHE A 62 4.10 10.72 8.81
C PHE A 62 4.52 11.04 7.36
N ASN A 63 3.55 11.26 6.46
CA ASN A 63 3.88 11.73 5.13
C ASN A 63 4.57 13.10 5.21
N CYS A 64 5.76 13.17 4.67
CA CYS A 64 6.57 14.39 4.58
C CYS A 64 7.62 14.22 3.47
N PRO A 65 8.23 15.30 2.99
CA PRO A 65 9.31 15.20 2.00
C PRO A 65 10.50 14.39 2.49
N GLU A 66 10.84 14.52 3.76
CA GLU A 66 11.97 13.84 4.41
C GLU A 66 11.81 12.30 4.37
N TYR A 67 10.58 11.80 4.26
CA TYR A 67 10.35 10.37 4.04
C TYR A 67 10.94 9.92 2.69
N LEU A 68 10.71 10.70 1.63
CA LEU A 68 11.23 10.41 0.29
C LEU A 68 12.72 10.75 0.18
N GLU A 69 13.17 11.85 0.79
CA GLU A 69 14.58 12.24 0.86
C GLU A 69 15.43 11.19 1.60
N SER A 70 14.95 10.68 2.73
CA SER A 70 15.66 9.64 3.48
C SER A 70 15.70 8.29 2.77
N ALA A 71 14.65 7.94 2.01
CA ALA A 71 14.68 6.79 1.12
C ALA A 71 15.75 6.97 0.03
N TYR A 72 15.75 8.13 -0.62
CA TYR A 72 16.73 8.45 -1.65
C TYR A 72 18.16 8.47 -1.09
N ALA A 73 18.38 9.07 0.08
CA ALA A 73 19.68 9.09 0.74
C ALA A 73 20.18 7.68 1.10
N ALA A 74 19.30 6.83 1.63
CA ALA A 74 19.63 5.43 1.91
C ALA A 74 20.07 4.71 0.62
N PHE A 75 19.35 4.90 -0.48
CA PHE A 75 19.71 4.30 -1.77
C PHE A 75 21.02 4.88 -2.33
N LYS A 76 21.32 6.17 -2.10
CA LYS A 76 22.59 6.78 -2.50
C LYS A 76 23.79 6.12 -1.84
N VAL A 77 23.71 5.74 -0.58
CA VAL A 77 24.77 5.01 0.15
C VAL A 77 24.68 3.48 0.02
N ARG A 78 23.74 2.97 -0.80
CA ARG A 78 23.46 1.55 -1.00
C ARG A 78 22.95 0.83 0.25
N ALA A 79 22.31 1.57 1.15
CA ALA A 79 21.58 1.02 2.28
C ALA A 79 20.13 0.73 1.90
N SER A 80 19.49 -0.14 2.66
CA SER A 80 18.08 -0.48 2.50
C SER A 80 17.20 0.37 3.42
N THR A 81 16.05 0.82 2.93
CA THR A 81 15.01 1.43 3.79
C THR A 81 14.22 0.36 4.54
N VAL A 82 13.75 0.72 5.73
CA VAL A 82 12.86 -0.08 6.58
C VAL A 82 11.71 0.81 7.04
N ASN A 83 10.50 0.57 6.55
CA ASN A 83 9.32 1.30 6.99
C ASN A 83 8.94 0.89 8.42
N VAL A 84 8.77 1.86 9.30
CA VAL A 84 8.28 1.65 10.66
C VAL A 84 6.91 2.30 10.78
N ASN A 85 5.91 1.52 11.17
CA ASN A 85 4.56 2.04 11.31
C ASN A 85 4.49 3.01 12.49
N TYR A 86 4.08 4.25 12.25
CA TYR A 86 3.99 5.31 13.26
C TYR A 86 2.95 5.07 14.37
N ARG A 87 2.14 4.01 14.24
CA ARG A 87 1.22 3.57 15.30
C ARG A 87 1.82 2.51 16.22
N TYR A 88 3.03 2.04 15.93
CA TYR A 88 3.70 1.05 16.76
C TYR A 88 4.10 1.64 18.11
N LYS A 89 4.02 0.80 19.13
CA LYS A 89 4.59 1.06 20.46
C LYS A 89 6.05 0.59 20.49
N ALA A 90 6.76 0.95 21.56
CA ALA A 90 8.17 0.61 21.71
C ALA A 90 8.52 -0.87 21.43
N PRO A 91 7.78 -1.88 21.94
CA PRO A 91 8.10 -3.28 21.65
C PRO A 91 8.02 -3.65 20.16
N GLU A 92 7.07 -3.08 19.41
CA GLU A 92 6.91 -3.33 17.98
C GLU A 92 8.00 -2.62 17.17
N ILE A 93 8.38 -1.40 17.58
CA ILE A 93 9.51 -0.67 16.99
C ILE A 93 10.81 -1.44 17.24
N VAL A 94 11.04 -1.92 18.47
CA VAL A 94 12.19 -2.77 18.81
C VAL A 94 12.23 -4.00 17.92
N HIS A 95 11.09 -4.68 17.74
CA HIS A 95 11.03 -5.85 16.87
C HIS A 95 11.48 -5.51 15.44
N VAL A 96 10.88 -4.51 14.81
CA VAL A 96 11.17 -4.17 13.40
C VAL A 96 12.63 -3.75 13.21
N LEU A 97 13.15 -2.89 14.10
CA LEU A 97 14.52 -2.37 13.99
C LEU A 97 15.58 -3.41 14.36
N SER A 98 15.31 -4.30 15.33
CA SER A 98 16.19 -5.40 15.69
C SER A 98 16.20 -6.49 14.62
N ASP A 99 15.02 -6.91 14.13
CA ASP A 99 14.87 -7.94 13.10
C ASP A 99 15.56 -7.52 11.79
N SER A 100 15.39 -6.24 11.40
CA SER A 100 16.07 -5.70 10.22
C SER A 100 17.57 -5.44 10.41
N GLY A 101 18.05 -5.35 11.66
CA GLY A 101 19.39 -4.88 11.97
C GLY A 101 19.60 -3.42 11.58
N ALA A 102 18.58 -2.56 11.81
CA ALA A 102 18.65 -1.16 11.46
C ALA A 102 19.76 -0.42 12.22
N LYS A 103 20.63 0.29 11.49
CA LYS A 103 21.76 1.05 12.02
C LYS A 103 21.43 2.54 12.18
N ALA A 104 20.51 3.04 11.36
CA ALA A 104 20.00 4.39 11.44
C ALA A 104 18.47 4.42 11.55
N LEU A 105 17.94 5.48 12.17
CA LEU A 105 16.51 5.77 12.22
C LEU A 105 16.29 7.26 11.95
N VAL A 106 15.50 7.57 10.92
CA VAL A 106 14.97 8.91 10.67
C VAL A 106 13.53 8.93 11.18
N TYR A 107 13.22 9.87 12.06
CA TYR A 107 11.91 9.86 12.72
C TYR A 107 11.42 11.27 13.04
N HIS A 108 10.09 11.47 13.04
CA HIS A 108 9.50 12.71 13.51
C HIS A 108 9.69 12.91 15.02
N ARG A 109 10.01 14.13 15.41
CA ARG A 109 10.22 14.54 16.82
C ARG A 109 9.08 14.13 17.74
N SER A 110 7.84 14.13 17.25
CA SER A 110 6.67 13.68 18.02
C SER A 110 6.75 12.22 18.48
N PHE A 111 7.60 11.39 17.87
CA PHE A 111 7.83 10.01 18.27
C PHE A 111 9.01 9.84 19.24
N ARG A 112 9.67 10.90 19.66
CA ARG A 112 10.86 10.84 20.54
C ARG A 112 10.64 9.95 21.76
N VAL A 113 9.55 10.12 22.49
CA VAL A 113 9.29 9.37 23.72
C VAL A 113 9.31 7.85 23.47
N VAL A 114 8.64 7.40 22.42
CA VAL A 114 8.61 5.98 22.09
C VAL A 114 9.94 5.49 21.49
N VAL A 115 10.66 6.36 20.76
CA VAL A 115 12.01 6.04 20.23
C VAL A 115 13.02 5.95 21.38
N ASP A 116 12.99 6.85 22.35
CA ASP A 116 13.86 6.80 23.55
C ASP A 116 13.61 5.57 24.42
N GLU A 117 12.38 5.09 24.48
CA GLU A 117 12.06 3.81 25.11
C GLU A 117 12.65 2.65 24.31
N ALA A 118 12.41 2.60 23.00
CA ALA A 118 12.83 1.51 22.11
C ALA A 118 14.36 1.39 22.01
N ARG A 119 15.08 2.51 21.87
CA ARG A 119 16.56 2.52 21.66
C ARG A 119 17.35 1.86 22.79
N ARG A 120 16.79 1.79 24.00
CA ARG A 120 17.44 1.09 25.15
C ARG A 120 17.67 -0.39 24.88
N SER A 121 16.88 -0.98 23.99
CA SER A 121 16.97 -2.39 23.57
C SER A 121 17.62 -2.57 22.21
N LEU A 122 18.15 -1.49 21.60
CA LEU A 122 18.69 -1.47 20.23
C LEU A 122 20.14 -0.95 20.23
N PRO A 123 21.12 -1.73 20.72
CA PRO A 123 22.51 -1.26 20.82
C PRO A 123 23.16 -0.96 19.46
N ASP A 124 22.70 -1.61 18.39
CA ASP A 124 23.23 -1.44 17.03
C ASP A 124 22.63 -0.22 16.31
N LEU A 125 21.58 0.40 16.86
CA LEU A 125 20.97 1.61 16.35
C LEU A 125 21.79 2.83 16.77
N THR A 126 22.83 3.16 16.00
CA THR A 126 23.85 4.15 16.35
C THR A 126 23.61 5.53 15.77
N CYS A 127 22.77 5.66 14.73
CA CYS A 127 22.46 6.91 14.04
C CYS A 127 20.99 7.26 14.18
N LEU A 128 20.67 8.30 14.96
CA LEU A 128 19.33 8.84 15.14
C LEU A 128 19.25 10.22 14.51
N ILE A 129 18.27 10.43 13.63
CA ILE A 129 18.04 11.70 12.94
C ILE A 129 16.58 12.10 13.15
N GLU A 130 16.40 13.26 13.77
CA GLU A 130 15.08 13.76 14.13
C GLU A 130 14.61 14.82 13.14
N VAL A 131 13.42 14.59 12.58
CA VAL A 131 12.70 15.54 11.72
C VAL A 131 11.78 16.40 12.58
N ASP A 132 11.82 17.71 12.40
CA ASP A 132 10.95 18.64 13.11
C ASP A 132 9.51 18.52 12.60
N ASP A 133 8.58 18.24 13.52
CA ASP A 133 7.13 18.24 13.28
C ASP A 133 6.38 18.97 14.39
N GLY A 134 7.07 19.92 15.09
CA GLY A 134 6.48 20.82 16.05
C GLY A 134 6.50 20.35 17.51
N GLY A 135 7.53 19.63 17.95
CA GLY A 135 7.76 19.26 19.35
C GLY A 135 8.90 20.05 20.02
N GLU A 136 9.16 19.79 21.32
CA GLU A 136 10.30 20.38 22.02
C GLU A 136 11.62 19.81 21.50
N VAL A 137 12.60 20.69 21.28
CA VAL A 137 13.96 20.32 20.85
C VAL A 137 14.73 19.70 22.03
N SER A 138 15.34 18.53 21.81
CA SER A 138 16.30 17.91 22.72
C SER A 138 17.70 18.02 22.09
N GLY A 139 18.71 18.38 22.90
CA GLY A 139 20.08 18.55 22.39
C GLY A 139 20.84 17.27 22.09
N ASP A 140 20.23 16.09 22.27
CA ASP A 140 20.94 14.80 22.29
C ASP A 140 20.89 14.03 20.96
N VAL A 141 20.10 14.49 19.98
CA VAL A 141 19.91 13.84 18.68
C VAL A 141 20.16 14.85 17.56
N ALA A 142 20.73 14.38 16.46
CA ALA A 142 20.95 15.20 15.28
C ALA A 142 19.60 15.64 14.68
N GLU A 143 19.40 16.94 14.55
CA GLU A 143 18.23 17.52 13.92
C GLU A 143 18.46 17.54 12.40
N TYR A 144 17.44 17.12 11.64
CA TYR A 144 17.51 16.85 10.20
C TYR A 144 18.03 18.05 9.39
N GLU A 145 17.43 19.22 9.52
CA GLU A 145 17.83 20.42 8.74
C GLU A 145 19.23 20.90 9.11
N THR A 146 19.58 20.86 10.38
CA THR A 146 20.93 21.19 10.85
C THR A 146 21.95 20.21 10.31
N LEU A 147 21.60 18.91 10.26
CA LEU A 147 22.48 17.86 9.78
C LEU A 147 22.76 18.00 8.28
N ILE A 148 21.73 18.14 7.45
CA ILE A 148 21.91 18.32 6.01
C ILE A 148 22.59 19.65 5.68
N GLY A 149 22.32 20.73 6.45
CA GLY A 149 22.98 22.02 6.28
C GLY A 149 24.48 22.01 6.60
N SER A 150 24.95 21.05 7.40
CA SER A 150 26.36 20.91 7.81
C SER A 150 27.19 19.98 6.90
N HIS A 151 26.58 19.28 5.95
CA HIS A 151 27.27 18.36 5.05
C HIS A 151 27.22 18.85 3.62
N GLU A 152 28.34 18.69 2.90
CA GLU A 152 28.35 18.83 1.45
C GLU A 152 27.65 17.62 0.79
N PRO A 153 27.04 17.79 -0.39
CA PRO A 153 26.41 16.68 -1.08
C PRO A 153 27.39 15.54 -1.36
N MET A 154 26.99 14.31 -1.07
CA MET A 154 27.79 13.12 -1.37
C MET A 154 27.98 12.97 -2.88
N ALA A 155 29.21 12.71 -3.32
CA ALA A 155 29.49 12.37 -4.70
C ALA A 155 28.73 11.09 -5.13
N ARG A 156 28.30 11.03 -6.36
CA ARG A 156 27.68 9.84 -6.94
C ARG A 156 28.66 8.67 -6.96
N ILE A 157 28.18 7.51 -6.60
CA ILE A 157 28.94 6.25 -6.59
C ILE A 157 28.28 5.23 -7.50
N GLU A 158 29.02 4.19 -7.88
CA GLU A 158 28.46 3.05 -8.60
C GLU A 158 27.54 2.23 -7.68
N ARG A 159 26.38 1.85 -8.19
CA ARG A 159 25.34 1.12 -7.46
C ARG A 159 24.82 -0.04 -8.29
N SER A 160 24.15 -0.99 -7.64
CA SER A 160 23.61 -2.19 -8.28
C SER A 160 22.08 -2.25 -8.18
N GLY A 161 21.45 -2.77 -9.21
CA GLY A 161 20.01 -3.13 -9.15
C GLY A 161 19.71 -4.26 -8.18
N SER A 162 20.75 -4.97 -7.66
CA SER A 162 20.60 -5.95 -6.58
C SER A 162 20.54 -5.33 -5.18
N ASP A 163 20.86 -4.04 -5.03
CA ASP A 163 20.60 -3.32 -3.78
C ASP A 163 19.11 -3.44 -3.44
N SER A 164 18.75 -3.38 -2.17
CA SER A 164 17.41 -3.74 -1.73
C SER A 164 16.73 -2.66 -0.89
N LEU A 165 15.43 -2.83 -0.72
CA LEU A 165 14.63 -2.19 0.31
C LEU A 165 13.81 -3.25 1.03
N LEU A 166 13.49 -3.02 2.30
CA LEU A 166 12.68 -3.90 3.13
C LEU A 166 11.32 -3.24 3.36
N LEU A 167 10.25 -3.96 3.04
CA LEU A 167 8.89 -3.53 3.33
C LEU A 167 8.33 -4.40 4.46
N TYR A 168 8.33 -3.87 5.68
CA TYR A 168 7.72 -4.53 6.82
C TYR A 168 6.20 -4.43 6.76
N THR A 169 5.54 -5.57 6.82
CA THR A 169 4.08 -5.66 6.77
C THR A 169 3.56 -6.42 7.97
N GLY A 170 2.47 -5.91 8.58
CA GLY A 170 1.73 -6.64 9.60
C GLY A 170 1.05 -7.85 8.96
N GLY A 171 1.45 -9.06 9.34
CA GLY A 171 0.72 -10.28 8.99
C GLY A 171 -0.53 -10.42 9.86
N THR A 172 -1.54 -11.13 9.36
CA THR A 172 -2.76 -11.46 10.12
C THR A 172 -2.49 -12.38 11.33
N THR A 173 -1.28 -12.93 11.44
CA THR A 173 -0.95 -14.03 12.38
C THR A 173 0.31 -13.84 13.19
N GLY A 174 0.92 -12.64 13.25
CA GLY A 174 2.17 -12.49 14.01
C GLY A 174 2.82 -11.11 13.90
N LEU A 175 4.06 -11.05 14.38
CA LEU A 175 4.89 -9.86 14.30
C LEU A 175 5.17 -9.47 12.84
N PRO A 176 5.37 -8.18 12.53
CA PRO A 176 5.71 -7.71 11.20
C PRO A 176 6.96 -8.40 10.63
N LYS A 177 6.92 -8.72 9.34
CA LYS A 177 8.05 -9.31 8.61
C LYS A 177 8.47 -8.43 7.45
N GLY A 178 9.78 -8.34 7.23
CA GLY A 178 10.38 -7.55 6.15
C GLY A 178 10.37 -8.30 4.82
N VAL A 179 9.58 -7.84 3.86
CA VAL A 179 9.62 -8.32 2.48
C VAL A 179 10.77 -7.63 1.76
N VAL A 180 11.71 -8.40 1.20
CA VAL A 180 12.91 -7.90 0.55
C VAL A 180 12.66 -7.72 -0.95
N TRP A 181 12.67 -6.49 -1.41
CA TRP A 181 12.64 -6.16 -2.82
C TRP A 181 14.03 -5.72 -3.30
N SER A 182 14.57 -6.37 -4.31
CA SER A 182 15.70 -5.77 -5.04
C SER A 182 15.22 -4.56 -5.84
N HIS A 183 16.08 -3.57 -6.03
CA HIS A 183 15.74 -2.35 -6.79
C HIS A 183 15.30 -2.68 -8.21
N ARG A 184 16.02 -3.57 -8.91
CA ARG A 184 15.64 -4.04 -10.26
C ARG A 184 14.31 -4.81 -10.26
N GLY A 185 14.06 -5.64 -9.23
CA GLY A 185 12.82 -6.41 -9.10
C GLY A 185 11.61 -5.50 -8.89
N LEU A 186 11.73 -4.51 -8.01
CA LEU A 186 10.68 -3.52 -7.79
C LEU A 186 10.48 -2.63 -9.01
N PHE A 187 11.56 -2.15 -9.67
CA PHE A 187 11.44 -1.42 -10.93
C PHE A 187 10.66 -2.23 -11.96
N GLY A 188 11.01 -3.52 -12.15
CA GLY A 188 10.31 -4.38 -13.11
C GLY A 188 8.82 -4.54 -12.82
N ALA A 189 8.44 -4.63 -11.53
CA ALA A 189 7.03 -4.72 -11.14
C ALA A 189 6.27 -3.40 -11.39
N LEU A 190 6.86 -2.26 -11.03
CA LEU A 190 6.22 -0.95 -11.14
C LEU A 190 6.25 -0.36 -12.55
N ALA A 191 7.36 -0.54 -13.27
CA ALA A 191 7.55 -0.01 -14.61
C ALA A 191 6.57 -0.64 -15.61
N PHE A 192 6.33 -1.96 -15.51
CA PHE A 192 5.38 -2.63 -16.39
C PHE A 192 3.99 -1.99 -16.30
N THR A 193 3.48 -1.75 -15.08
CA THR A 193 2.17 -1.11 -14.91
C THR A 193 2.19 0.38 -15.23
N GLY A 194 3.27 1.09 -14.93
CA GLY A 194 3.44 2.52 -15.18
C GLY A 194 3.50 2.82 -16.69
N TYR A 195 4.51 2.31 -17.37
CA TYR A 195 4.74 2.60 -18.79
C TYR A 195 3.68 1.98 -19.70
N ALA A 196 3.32 0.70 -19.49
CA ALA A 196 2.29 0.03 -20.31
C ALA A 196 0.94 0.75 -20.24
N SER A 197 0.57 1.31 -19.10
CA SER A 197 -0.67 2.08 -18.93
C SER A 197 -0.70 3.38 -19.74
N LEU A 198 0.45 3.85 -20.18
CA LEU A 198 0.63 5.01 -21.05
C LEU A 198 0.89 4.62 -22.52
N GLY A 199 0.89 3.32 -22.81
CA GLY A 199 1.20 2.79 -24.15
C GLY A 199 2.68 2.93 -24.52
N LEU A 200 3.57 2.92 -23.53
CA LEU A 200 5.01 3.09 -23.69
C LEU A 200 5.74 1.77 -23.40
N ASP A 201 6.86 1.57 -24.09
CA ASP A 201 7.81 0.50 -23.77
C ASP A 201 8.54 0.79 -22.46
N VAL A 202 8.89 -0.25 -21.72
CA VAL A 202 9.67 -0.12 -20.48
C VAL A 202 11.13 0.23 -20.85
N PRO A 203 11.68 1.36 -20.36
CA PRO A 203 13.05 1.74 -20.61
C PRO A 203 14.07 0.70 -20.17
N SER A 204 15.19 0.62 -20.86
CA SER A 204 16.28 -0.33 -20.61
C SER A 204 17.51 0.30 -19.93
N THR A 205 17.60 1.64 -19.92
CA THR A 205 18.70 2.40 -19.28
C THR A 205 18.17 3.59 -18.47
N PRO A 206 18.94 4.11 -17.50
CA PRO A 206 18.57 5.32 -16.77
C PRO A 206 18.36 6.54 -17.66
N GLU A 207 19.13 6.67 -18.72
CA GLU A 207 19.02 7.76 -19.69
C GLU A 207 17.71 7.68 -20.48
N GLU A 208 17.26 6.47 -20.81
CA GLU A 208 15.95 6.27 -21.43
C GLU A 208 14.81 6.61 -20.48
N VAL A 209 14.93 6.27 -19.17
CA VAL A 209 13.96 6.68 -18.15
C VAL A 209 13.86 8.21 -18.12
N ALA A 210 14.99 8.90 -18.05
CA ALA A 210 15.05 10.36 -18.03
C ALA A 210 14.47 10.99 -19.32
N ARG A 211 14.82 10.45 -20.49
CA ARG A 211 14.28 10.91 -21.77
C ARG A 211 12.77 10.79 -21.84
N VAL A 212 12.21 9.63 -21.46
CA VAL A 212 10.76 9.40 -21.47
C VAL A 212 10.06 10.32 -20.47
N ALA A 213 10.65 10.58 -19.32
CA ALA A 213 10.11 11.50 -18.32
C ALA A 213 9.99 12.93 -18.88
N VAL A 214 11.03 13.43 -19.55
CA VAL A 214 11.01 14.75 -20.21
C VAL A 214 9.94 14.81 -21.32
N GLU A 215 9.86 13.77 -22.16
CA GLU A 215 8.84 13.69 -23.22
C GLU A 215 7.40 13.69 -22.64
N LEU A 216 7.19 12.99 -21.54
CA LEU A 216 5.89 12.98 -20.84
C LEU A 216 5.57 14.37 -20.29
N HIS A 217 6.54 15.04 -19.69
CA HIS A 217 6.35 16.39 -19.17
C HIS A 217 6.04 17.39 -20.29
N ASP A 218 6.85 17.43 -21.34
CA ASP A 218 6.71 18.38 -22.47
C ASP A 218 5.39 18.19 -23.22
N SER A 219 4.88 16.96 -23.24
CA SER A 219 3.57 16.65 -23.84
C SER A 219 2.39 16.87 -22.88
N GLY A 220 2.61 17.34 -21.64
CA GLY A 220 1.58 17.53 -20.63
C GLY A 220 0.98 16.20 -20.09
N ARG A 221 1.68 15.08 -20.28
CA ARG A 221 1.28 13.73 -19.83
C ARG A 221 2.02 13.28 -18.58
N GLY A 222 2.93 14.11 -18.03
CA GLY A 222 3.62 13.83 -16.79
C GLY A 222 2.61 13.61 -15.65
N PRO A 223 2.72 12.50 -14.88
CA PRO A 223 1.75 12.21 -13.84
C PRO A 223 1.92 13.15 -12.65
N VAL A 224 0.81 13.66 -12.13
CA VAL A 224 0.70 14.31 -10.83
C VAL A 224 -0.13 13.39 -9.95
N ASN A 225 0.50 12.71 -9.00
CA ASN A 225 -0.12 11.67 -8.20
C ASN A 225 -0.34 12.11 -6.75
N MET A 226 -1.60 12.16 -6.33
CA MET A 226 -1.98 12.31 -4.93
C MET A 226 -1.99 10.93 -4.26
N THR A 227 -1.12 10.73 -3.27
CA THR A 227 -1.11 9.53 -2.44
C THR A 227 -1.91 9.77 -1.15
N ALA A 228 -3.17 9.30 -1.10
CA ALA A 228 -3.99 9.42 0.10
C ALA A 228 -3.49 8.52 1.26
N PRO A 229 -3.06 7.27 1.03
CA PRO A 229 -2.51 6.43 2.08
C PRO A 229 -1.13 6.90 2.57
N PRO A 230 -0.72 6.50 3.79
CA PRO A 230 0.61 6.78 4.30
C PRO A 230 1.74 6.09 3.49
N LEU A 231 2.85 6.81 3.26
CA LEU A 231 4.05 6.31 2.55
C LEU A 231 4.70 5.09 3.24
N MET A 232 4.48 4.89 4.53
CA MET A 232 4.94 3.70 5.24
C MET A 232 4.28 2.40 4.75
N HIS A 233 3.23 2.48 3.93
CA HIS A 233 2.55 1.33 3.34
C HIS A 233 2.93 1.14 1.87
N GLY A 234 3.09 -0.12 1.45
CA GLY A 234 3.49 -0.46 0.09
C GLY A 234 2.64 0.19 -1.00
N THR A 235 1.33 0.32 -0.79
CA THR A 235 0.44 1.00 -1.76
C THR A 235 0.91 2.42 -2.09
N ALA A 236 1.10 3.27 -1.08
CA ALA A 236 1.50 4.66 -1.31
C ALA A 236 2.95 4.76 -1.79
N MET A 237 3.87 4.01 -1.17
CA MET A 237 5.28 4.02 -1.53
C MET A 237 5.51 3.55 -2.97
N PHE A 238 4.90 2.44 -3.37
CA PHE A 238 5.05 1.91 -4.73
C PHE A 238 4.46 2.84 -5.78
N LEU A 239 3.29 3.45 -5.51
CA LEU A 239 2.70 4.41 -6.44
C LEU A 239 3.48 5.73 -6.50
N ALA A 240 4.08 6.18 -5.39
CA ALA A 240 5.01 7.31 -5.42
C ALA A 240 6.26 6.99 -6.26
N PHE A 241 6.86 5.82 -6.07
CA PHE A 241 8.03 5.38 -6.86
C PHE A 241 7.68 5.20 -8.34
N SER A 242 6.51 4.62 -8.64
CA SER A 242 6.00 4.53 -10.02
C SER A 242 5.81 5.91 -10.66
N THR A 243 5.36 6.91 -9.88
CA THR A 243 5.25 8.29 -10.34
C THR A 243 6.62 8.89 -10.65
N PHE A 244 7.59 8.66 -9.78
CA PHE A 244 8.95 9.18 -9.96
C PHE A 244 9.65 8.61 -11.19
N VAL A 245 9.52 7.30 -11.50
CA VAL A 245 10.15 6.76 -12.74
C VAL A 245 9.53 7.30 -14.02
N LEU A 246 8.35 7.89 -13.94
CA LEU A 246 7.72 8.64 -15.04
C LEU A 246 8.07 10.14 -15.00
N GLY A 247 8.97 10.56 -14.12
CA GLY A 247 9.37 11.96 -13.93
C GLY A 247 8.28 12.86 -13.36
N GLY A 248 7.24 12.26 -12.76
CA GLY A 248 6.06 12.98 -12.27
C GLY A 248 6.22 13.59 -10.89
N THR A 249 5.14 14.20 -10.42
CA THR A 249 5.02 14.89 -9.13
C THR A 249 4.23 14.05 -8.14
N VAL A 250 4.75 13.84 -6.94
CA VAL A 250 4.05 13.24 -5.82
C VAL A 250 3.47 14.33 -4.92
N VAL A 251 2.15 14.30 -4.72
CA VAL A 251 1.44 15.25 -3.86
C VAL A 251 1.08 14.55 -2.54
N LEU A 252 1.45 15.15 -1.43
CA LEU A 252 1.28 14.61 -0.07
C LEU A 252 0.32 15.47 0.73
N LEU A 253 -0.47 14.81 1.61
CA LEU A 253 -1.22 15.50 2.65
C LEU A 253 -0.27 15.98 3.74
N SER A 254 -0.46 17.21 4.23
CA SER A 254 0.36 17.80 5.29
C SER A 254 -0.06 17.35 6.70
N GLY A 255 -1.29 16.85 6.83
CA GLY A 255 -1.88 16.46 8.11
C GLY A 255 -1.44 15.07 8.58
N ARG A 256 -1.48 14.86 9.91
CA ARG A 256 -1.24 13.56 10.55
C ARG A 256 -2.42 12.58 10.41
N ARG A 257 -3.56 13.06 9.92
CA ARG A 257 -4.78 12.28 9.69
C ARG A 257 -5.27 12.52 8.27
N PHE A 258 -5.96 11.53 7.74
CA PHE A 258 -6.63 11.68 6.46
C PHE A 258 -7.67 12.81 6.53
N ALA A 259 -7.50 13.82 5.68
CA ALA A 259 -8.36 15.01 5.60
C ALA A 259 -8.93 15.12 4.17
N PRO A 260 -10.18 14.67 3.93
CA PRO A 260 -10.81 14.71 2.61
C PRO A 260 -10.86 16.09 1.99
N SER A 261 -11.16 17.14 2.78
CA SER A 261 -11.24 18.53 2.31
C SER A 261 -9.88 19.05 1.83
N GLU A 262 -8.78 18.76 2.54
CA GLU A 262 -7.42 19.09 2.11
C GLU A 262 -7.06 18.35 0.83
N LEU A 263 -7.35 17.03 0.76
CA LEU A 263 -7.08 16.24 -0.42
C LEU A 263 -7.78 16.82 -1.65
N LEU A 264 -9.06 17.12 -1.56
CA LEU A 264 -9.83 17.67 -2.69
C LEU A 264 -9.33 19.04 -3.11
N ALA A 265 -8.94 19.90 -2.15
CA ALA A 265 -8.33 21.19 -2.46
C ALA A 265 -6.99 21.03 -3.19
N LEU A 266 -6.17 20.05 -2.79
CA LEU A 266 -4.91 19.74 -3.47
C LEU A 266 -5.15 19.14 -4.88
N VAL A 267 -6.15 18.26 -5.04
CA VAL A 267 -6.51 17.72 -6.36
C VAL A 267 -6.84 18.83 -7.35
N GLU A 268 -7.65 19.80 -6.92
CA GLU A 268 -8.03 20.95 -7.74
C GLU A 268 -6.84 21.88 -8.02
N ARG A 269 -6.09 22.27 -6.97
CA ARG A 269 -4.99 23.23 -7.06
C ARG A 269 -3.80 22.72 -7.88
N GLU A 270 -3.38 21.48 -7.62
CA GLU A 270 -2.22 20.86 -8.27
C GLU A 270 -2.59 20.13 -9.57
N ARG A 271 -3.88 20.17 -9.96
CA ARG A 271 -4.39 19.48 -11.14
C ARG A 271 -3.97 18.01 -11.17
N VAL A 272 -4.19 17.34 -10.04
CA VAL A 272 -3.83 15.93 -9.86
C VAL A 272 -4.44 15.09 -10.98
N SER A 273 -3.57 14.32 -11.66
CA SER A 273 -3.98 13.41 -12.75
C SER A 273 -4.25 11.99 -12.27
N GLN A 274 -3.67 11.59 -11.13
CA GLN A 274 -3.87 10.29 -10.52
C GLN A 274 -4.13 10.42 -9.01
N LEU A 275 -5.17 9.74 -8.54
CA LEU A 275 -5.49 9.61 -7.11
C LEU A 275 -5.28 8.17 -6.67
N SER A 276 -4.46 7.95 -5.64
CA SER A 276 -4.19 6.63 -5.06
C SER A 276 -4.94 6.48 -3.73
N ILE A 277 -5.78 5.44 -3.61
CA ILE A 277 -6.61 5.16 -2.42
C ILE A 277 -6.55 3.69 -2.00
N VAL A 278 -7.13 3.37 -0.86
CA VAL A 278 -7.31 2.00 -0.36
C VAL A 278 -8.80 1.76 -0.10
N GLY A 279 -9.50 1.34 -1.14
CA GLY A 279 -10.91 0.97 -1.10
C GLY A 279 -11.85 2.03 -0.51
N ASP A 280 -12.94 1.54 0.05
CA ASP A 280 -14.01 2.37 0.64
C ASP A 280 -13.55 3.16 1.88
N ALA A 281 -12.51 2.72 2.57
CA ALA A 281 -11.96 3.43 3.71
C ALA A 281 -11.51 4.87 3.37
N PHE A 282 -11.10 5.10 2.12
CA PHE A 282 -10.74 6.42 1.60
C PHE A 282 -11.84 7.00 0.71
N ALA A 283 -12.48 6.17 -0.11
CA ALA A 283 -13.48 6.63 -1.07
C ALA A 283 -14.71 7.24 -0.38
N ARG A 284 -15.26 6.58 0.64
CA ARG A 284 -16.47 7.06 1.33
C ARG A 284 -16.30 8.41 2.01
N PRO A 285 -15.22 8.69 2.78
CA PRO A 285 -14.99 10.04 3.31
C PRO A 285 -14.81 11.10 2.23
N LEU A 286 -14.17 10.76 1.09
CA LEU A 286 -14.06 11.68 -0.05
C LEU A 286 -15.41 11.99 -0.67
N ILE A 287 -16.26 10.99 -0.85
CA ILE A 287 -17.62 11.15 -1.39
C ILE A 287 -18.46 12.02 -0.46
N ALA A 288 -18.41 11.77 0.85
CA ALA A 288 -19.14 12.57 1.84
C ALA A 288 -18.71 14.06 1.81
N GLU A 289 -17.42 14.34 1.65
CA GLU A 289 -16.91 15.70 1.52
C GLU A 289 -17.34 16.36 0.21
N LEU A 290 -17.34 15.61 -0.91
CA LEU A 290 -17.87 16.10 -2.19
C LEU A 290 -19.35 16.46 -2.09
N GLU A 291 -20.16 15.59 -1.48
CA GLU A 291 -21.59 15.83 -1.25
C GLU A 291 -21.85 17.05 -0.35
N SER A 292 -21.03 17.19 0.71
CA SER A 292 -21.09 18.35 1.61
C SER A 292 -20.75 19.64 0.88
N SER A 293 -19.72 19.63 0.03
CA SER A 293 -19.33 20.78 -0.80
C SER A 293 -20.42 21.16 -1.80
N GLU A 294 -21.02 20.18 -2.48
CA GLU A 294 -22.12 20.36 -3.41
C GLU A 294 -23.36 20.97 -2.73
N ALA A 295 -23.70 20.47 -1.53
CA ALA A 295 -24.81 21.01 -0.71
C ALA A 295 -24.54 22.46 -0.28
N ALA A 296 -23.28 22.85 -0.10
CA ALA A 296 -22.86 24.23 0.16
C ALA A 296 -22.76 25.10 -1.12
N GLY A 297 -23.10 24.57 -2.29
CA GLY A 297 -23.05 25.27 -3.57
C GLY A 297 -21.65 25.35 -4.20
N ARG A 298 -20.68 24.58 -3.72
CA ARG A 298 -19.33 24.47 -4.29
C ARG A 298 -19.15 23.16 -5.03
N VAL A 299 -18.82 23.24 -6.31
CA VAL A 299 -18.42 22.08 -7.12
C VAL A 299 -16.89 22.03 -7.15
N VAL A 300 -16.31 20.93 -6.66
CA VAL A 300 -14.86 20.68 -6.72
C VAL A 300 -14.49 20.27 -8.15
N ASP A 301 -13.47 20.90 -8.74
CA ASP A 301 -13.00 20.56 -10.08
C ASP A 301 -12.11 19.30 -10.06
N LEU A 302 -12.69 18.17 -10.45
CA LEU A 302 -11.98 16.89 -10.62
C LEU A 302 -11.65 16.59 -12.09
N SER A 303 -11.77 17.55 -13.00
CA SER A 303 -11.58 17.34 -14.46
C SER A 303 -10.17 16.89 -14.84
N SER A 304 -9.16 17.17 -14.00
CA SER A 304 -7.79 16.73 -14.19
C SER A 304 -7.57 15.24 -13.86
N LEU A 305 -8.45 14.63 -13.04
CA LEU A 305 -8.32 13.22 -12.69
C LEU A 305 -8.56 12.32 -13.89
N GLY A 306 -7.48 11.76 -14.43
CA GLY A 306 -7.53 10.74 -15.47
C GLY A 306 -7.54 9.32 -14.91
N ARG A 307 -7.12 9.15 -13.63
CA ARG A 307 -7.02 7.83 -13.02
C ARG A 307 -7.28 7.85 -11.51
N ILE A 308 -8.03 6.86 -11.04
CA ILE A 308 -8.16 6.52 -9.62
C ILE A 308 -7.66 5.10 -9.44
N VAL A 309 -6.60 4.91 -8.64
CA VAL A 309 -5.99 3.61 -8.37
C VAL A 309 -6.37 3.18 -6.96
N SER A 310 -6.97 2.00 -6.84
CA SER A 310 -7.32 1.39 -5.57
C SER A 310 -6.69 0.01 -5.42
N THR A 311 -6.18 -0.29 -4.24
CA THR A 311 -5.68 -1.62 -3.89
C THR A 311 -5.65 -1.82 -2.39
N GLY A 312 -5.62 -3.08 -1.93
CA GLY A 312 -5.45 -3.43 -0.52
C GLY A 312 -6.73 -3.53 0.29
N ALA A 313 -7.84 -2.97 -0.18
CA ALA A 313 -9.18 -3.15 0.36
C ALA A 313 -10.23 -2.98 -0.74
N THR A 314 -11.45 -3.49 -0.50
CA THR A 314 -12.55 -3.43 -1.46
C THR A 314 -12.97 -1.98 -1.76
N LEU A 315 -13.10 -1.67 -3.04
CA LEU A 315 -13.76 -0.45 -3.52
C LEU A 315 -15.12 -0.84 -4.10
N SER A 316 -16.20 -0.47 -3.41
CA SER A 316 -17.56 -0.85 -3.78
C SER A 316 -18.02 -0.23 -5.11
N ALA A 317 -18.97 -0.89 -5.78
CA ALA A 317 -19.58 -0.36 -7.00
C ALA A 317 -20.27 0.99 -6.76
N GLU A 318 -20.88 1.18 -5.59
CA GLU A 318 -21.48 2.45 -5.16
C GLU A 318 -20.45 3.57 -5.12
N SER A 319 -19.31 3.33 -4.44
CA SER A 319 -18.21 4.29 -4.34
C SER A 319 -17.60 4.60 -5.72
N LYS A 320 -17.41 3.58 -6.57
CA LYS A 320 -16.94 3.77 -7.96
C LYS A 320 -17.89 4.68 -8.74
N ARG A 321 -19.21 4.42 -8.72
CA ARG A 321 -20.21 5.25 -9.41
C ARG A 321 -20.18 6.69 -8.91
N SER A 322 -20.17 6.88 -7.59
CA SER A 322 -20.17 8.21 -6.99
C SER A 322 -18.92 9.02 -7.34
N LEU A 323 -17.73 8.40 -7.30
CA LEU A 323 -16.49 9.06 -7.71
C LEU A 323 -16.47 9.37 -9.21
N MET A 324 -16.85 8.41 -10.06
CA MET A 324 -16.84 8.56 -11.52
C MET A 324 -17.90 9.53 -12.04
N SER A 325 -19.02 9.73 -11.34
CA SER A 325 -20.01 10.74 -11.69
C SER A 325 -19.47 12.17 -11.56
N ARG A 326 -18.43 12.36 -10.75
CA ARG A 326 -17.77 13.66 -10.50
C ARG A 326 -16.44 13.77 -11.24
N ALA A 327 -15.64 12.71 -11.24
CA ALA A 327 -14.40 12.60 -12.01
C ALA A 327 -14.67 11.87 -13.35
N THR A 328 -15.39 12.55 -14.24
CA THR A 328 -15.96 11.96 -15.46
C THR A 328 -14.94 11.48 -16.48
N ASN A 329 -13.67 11.94 -16.37
CA ASN A 329 -12.55 11.51 -17.21
C ASN A 329 -11.75 10.35 -16.60
N ALA A 330 -12.03 10.00 -15.35
CA ALA A 330 -11.19 9.04 -14.62
C ALA A 330 -11.48 7.59 -15.02
N VAL A 331 -10.41 6.85 -15.29
CA VAL A 331 -10.41 5.39 -15.26
C VAL A 331 -10.22 4.95 -13.82
N VAL A 332 -11.10 4.10 -13.31
CA VAL A 332 -10.89 3.46 -12.00
C VAL A 332 -10.17 2.13 -12.21
N LEU A 333 -8.97 2.03 -11.67
CA LEU A 333 -8.15 0.81 -11.66
C LEU A 333 -8.12 0.25 -10.24
N ASP A 334 -8.76 -0.90 -10.05
CA ASP A 334 -8.78 -1.62 -8.79
C ASP A 334 -7.96 -2.90 -8.91
N MET A 335 -7.07 -3.17 -7.95
CA MET A 335 -6.06 -4.22 -8.08
C MET A 335 -6.03 -5.14 -6.87
N ILE A 336 -5.98 -6.43 -7.13
CA ILE A 336 -5.62 -7.44 -6.13
C ILE A 336 -4.10 -7.60 -6.17
N GLY A 337 -3.44 -7.15 -5.12
CA GLY A 337 -1.99 -7.23 -4.96
C GLY A 337 -1.59 -7.50 -3.51
N ALA A 338 -0.34 -7.84 -3.30
CA ALA A 338 0.26 -8.05 -1.99
C ALA A 338 1.64 -7.41 -1.94
N SER A 339 2.19 -7.21 -0.73
CA SER A 339 3.58 -6.77 -0.56
C SER A 339 4.56 -7.79 -1.15
N GLU A 340 4.12 -9.04 -1.22
CA GLU A 340 4.82 -10.20 -1.77
C GLU A 340 4.75 -10.29 -3.31
N GLY A 341 4.06 -9.37 -3.99
CA GLY A 341 4.00 -9.36 -5.45
C GLY A 341 2.62 -9.01 -6.02
N GLY A 342 2.48 -9.17 -7.31
CA GLY A 342 1.25 -8.86 -8.06
C GLY A 342 1.48 -7.75 -9.10
N PRO A 343 0.41 -7.20 -9.70
CA PRO A 343 -0.99 -7.54 -9.41
C PRO A 343 -1.38 -8.97 -9.85
N PHE A 344 -2.16 -9.64 -9.03
CA PHE A 344 -2.74 -10.98 -9.35
C PHE A 344 -3.97 -10.83 -10.24
N ALA A 345 -4.75 -9.79 -10.02
CA ALA A 345 -5.91 -9.48 -10.83
C ALA A 345 -6.18 -7.97 -10.83
N VAL A 346 -6.82 -7.51 -11.88
CA VAL A 346 -7.17 -6.10 -12.06
C VAL A 346 -8.63 -5.97 -12.48
N SER A 347 -9.27 -4.91 -12.01
CA SER A 347 -10.58 -4.47 -12.47
C SER A 347 -10.43 -3.06 -13.00
N MET A 348 -10.86 -2.82 -14.23
CA MET A 348 -10.80 -1.51 -14.86
C MET A 348 -12.20 -1.06 -15.24
N THR A 349 -12.60 0.12 -14.77
CA THR A 349 -13.85 0.76 -15.16
C THR A 349 -13.52 2.02 -15.94
N LEU A 350 -13.97 2.07 -17.20
CA LEU A 350 -13.72 3.20 -18.11
C LEU A 350 -14.76 4.32 -17.91
N PRO A 351 -14.43 5.56 -18.29
CA PRO A 351 -15.38 6.67 -18.30
C PRO A 351 -16.66 6.30 -19.06
N GLY A 352 -17.81 6.61 -18.45
CA GLY A 352 -19.13 6.32 -19.02
C GLY A 352 -19.62 4.87 -18.87
N GLN A 353 -18.81 3.97 -18.31
CA GLN A 353 -19.28 2.62 -17.93
C GLN A 353 -19.92 2.65 -16.55
N ASP A 354 -21.02 1.92 -16.38
CA ASP A 354 -21.58 1.66 -15.05
C ASP A 354 -20.74 0.55 -14.38
N PRO A 355 -20.17 0.80 -13.18
CA PRO A 355 -19.48 -0.24 -12.45
C PRO A 355 -20.40 -1.43 -12.19
N ALA A 356 -19.95 -2.64 -12.50
CA ALA A 356 -20.70 -3.84 -12.17
C ALA A 356 -20.97 -3.89 -10.65
N ASP A 357 -22.14 -4.42 -10.25
CA ASP A 357 -22.54 -4.51 -8.85
C ASP A 357 -21.55 -5.32 -7.98
N THR A 358 -20.76 -6.17 -8.63
CA THR A 358 -19.55 -6.79 -8.06
C THR A 358 -18.36 -6.41 -8.91
N ALA A 359 -17.27 -5.95 -8.30
CA ALA A 359 -16.04 -5.69 -9.02
C ALA A 359 -15.59 -6.97 -9.73
N LYS A 360 -15.61 -6.97 -11.07
CA LYS A 360 -15.07 -8.07 -11.86
C LYS A 360 -13.58 -7.86 -12.01
N PHE A 361 -12.81 -8.65 -11.28
CA PHE A 361 -11.37 -8.71 -11.44
C PHE A 361 -11.03 -9.71 -12.54
N THR A 362 -10.13 -9.32 -13.42
CA THR A 362 -9.59 -10.21 -14.46
C THR A 362 -8.18 -10.62 -14.07
N ALA A 363 -7.89 -11.90 -14.13
CA ALA A 363 -6.55 -12.46 -13.90
C ALA A 363 -5.54 -11.82 -14.86
N THR A 364 -4.36 -11.49 -14.37
CA THR A 364 -3.27 -11.03 -15.23
C THR A 364 -2.67 -12.22 -16.00
N PRO A 365 -1.92 -12.00 -17.09
CA PRO A 365 -1.24 -13.08 -17.80
C PRO A 365 -0.24 -13.88 -16.94
N ALA A 366 0.23 -13.29 -15.85
CA ALA A 366 1.16 -13.93 -14.91
C ALA A 366 0.44 -14.76 -13.83
N THR A 367 -0.89 -14.68 -13.75
CA THR A 367 -1.70 -15.29 -12.68
C THR A 367 -1.98 -16.76 -12.94
N VAL A 368 -1.88 -17.56 -11.89
CA VAL A 368 -2.16 -18.99 -11.91
C VAL A 368 -2.90 -19.37 -10.62
N LEU A 369 -3.73 -20.41 -10.67
CA LEU A 369 -4.27 -21.10 -9.49
C LEU A 369 -3.54 -22.42 -9.30
N PHE A 370 -3.18 -22.72 -8.03
CA PHE A 370 -2.66 -24.03 -7.65
C PHE A 370 -3.57 -24.70 -6.62
N ASP A 371 -3.62 -26.02 -6.69
CA ASP A 371 -4.11 -26.85 -5.60
C ASP A 371 -3.13 -26.73 -4.40
N ASP A 372 -3.63 -26.43 -3.22
CA ASP A 372 -2.78 -26.13 -2.04
C ASP A 372 -2.11 -27.38 -1.42
N THR A 373 -2.48 -28.57 -1.89
CA THR A 373 -1.97 -29.85 -1.42
C THR A 373 -1.01 -30.48 -2.44
N THR A 374 -1.44 -30.61 -3.68
CA THR A 374 -0.66 -31.27 -4.75
C THR A 374 0.25 -30.32 -5.50
N TRP A 375 -0.02 -29.01 -5.46
CA TRP A 375 0.65 -27.96 -6.24
C TRP A 375 0.48 -28.11 -7.77
N ASP A 376 -0.53 -28.87 -8.18
CA ASP A 376 -0.94 -28.94 -9.58
C ASP A 376 -1.66 -27.65 -9.97
N LYS A 377 -1.48 -27.22 -11.22
CA LYS A 377 -2.21 -26.07 -11.76
C LYS A 377 -3.68 -26.41 -11.92
N ILE A 378 -4.54 -25.53 -11.42
CA ILE A 378 -6.00 -25.62 -11.60
C ILE A 378 -6.37 -24.83 -12.85
N PRO A 379 -6.98 -25.47 -13.87
CA PRO A 379 -7.45 -24.79 -15.06
C PRO A 379 -8.55 -23.76 -14.75
N PHE A 380 -8.49 -22.61 -15.39
CA PHE A 380 -9.57 -21.62 -15.34
C PHE A 380 -10.88 -22.24 -15.90
N GLY A 381 -12.01 -21.88 -15.32
CA GLY A 381 -13.31 -22.43 -15.69
C GLY A 381 -13.62 -23.82 -15.12
N SER A 382 -12.72 -24.41 -14.31
CA SER A 382 -12.97 -25.72 -13.68
C SER A 382 -13.97 -25.67 -12.52
N GLY A 383 -14.30 -24.48 -12.01
CA GLY A 383 -15.12 -24.27 -10.81
C GLY A 383 -14.42 -24.65 -9.49
N ARG A 384 -13.15 -25.11 -9.56
CA ARG A 384 -12.37 -25.45 -8.37
C ARG A 384 -11.72 -24.20 -7.77
N SER A 385 -11.74 -24.11 -6.44
CA SER A 385 -10.94 -23.12 -5.71
C SER A 385 -9.47 -23.55 -5.60
N GLY A 386 -8.57 -22.58 -5.57
CA GLY A 386 -7.16 -22.82 -5.37
C GLY A 386 -6.46 -21.61 -4.76
N VAL A 387 -5.19 -21.78 -4.42
CA VAL A 387 -4.35 -20.69 -3.94
C VAL A 387 -3.89 -19.85 -5.13
N LEU A 388 -4.10 -18.52 -5.00
CA LEU A 388 -3.75 -17.55 -6.02
C LEU A 388 -2.24 -17.32 -6.06
N ALA A 389 -1.66 -17.35 -7.24
CA ALA A 389 -0.23 -17.18 -7.45
C ALA A 389 0.05 -16.30 -8.68
N ALA A 390 1.19 -15.64 -8.71
CA ALA A 390 1.67 -14.94 -9.90
C ALA A 390 3.18 -15.11 -10.08
N SER A 391 3.60 -15.23 -11.34
CA SER A 391 5.00 -15.20 -11.76
C SER A 391 5.44 -13.77 -12.14
N GLY A 392 6.69 -13.59 -12.53
CA GLY A 392 7.24 -12.32 -12.98
C GLY A 392 8.08 -11.61 -11.93
N SER A 393 8.10 -10.27 -11.94
CA SER A 393 8.85 -9.48 -10.97
C SER A 393 8.24 -9.60 -9.58
N MET A 394 9.03 -10.05 -8.61
CA MET A 394 8.59 -10.32 -7.25
C MET A 394 9.74 -10.10 -6.26
N PRO A 395 9.47 -10.02 -4.94
CA PRO A 395 10.51 -9.92 -3.91
C PRO A 395 11.48 -11.11 -3.93
N GLU A 396 12.66 -10.88 -3.38
CA GLU A 396 13.65 -11.93 -3.15
C GLU A 396 13.17 -12.93 -2.07
N GLY A 397 12.41 -12.45 -1.08
CA GLY A 397 11.89 -13.26 0.02
C GLY A 397 11.54 -12.41 1.23
N TYR A 398 11.52 -13.05 2.39
CA TYR A 398 11.44 -12.39 3.70
C TYR A 398 12.81 -12.31 4.33
N PHE A 399 13.13 -11.16 4.89
CA PHE A 399 14.41 -10.92 5.54
C PHE A 399 14.56 -11.85 6.76
N GLY A 400 15.68 -12.58 6.83
CA GLY A 400 15.97 -13.48 7.94
C GLY A 400 15.04 -14.70 8.09
N ASP A 401 14.05 -14.91 7.20
CA ASP A 401 13.07 -16.00 7.32
C ASP A 401 13.04 -16.89 6.05
N PRO A 402 13.99 -17.83 5.91
CA PRO A 402 14.04 -18.72 4.75
C PRO A 402 12.83 -19.66 4.68
N VAL A 403 12.28 -20.08 5.82
CA VAL A 403 11.12 -21.00 5.87
C VAL A 403 9.89 -20.30 5.30
N LYS A 404 9.62 -19.07 5.75
CA LYS A 404 8.51 -18.28 5.22
C LYS A 404 8.74 -17.92 3.76
N THR A 405 9.99 -17.61 3.37
CA THR A 405 10.37 -17.34 1.99
C THR A 405 10.03 -18.52 1.09
N GLU A 406 10.48 -19.73 1.42
CA GLU A 406 10.20 -20.93 0.63
C GLU A 406 8.71 -21.26 0.55
N SER A 407 7.96 -21.03 1.63
CA SER A 407 6.52 -21.27 1.65
C SER A 407 5.72 -20.27 0.81
N THR A 408 6.22 -19.03 0.66
CA THR A 408 5.53 -17.94 -0.07
C THR A 408 6.04 -17.78 -1.51
N PHE A 409 7.33 -17.94 -1.73
CA PHE A 409 7.95 -17.79 -3.06
C PHE A 409 8.40 -19.18 -3.57
N ARG A 410 7.46 -19.87 -4.22
CA ARG A 410 7.63 -21.24 -4.63
C ARG A 410 8.16 -21.37 -6.05
N THR A 411 9.06 -22.33 -6.26
CA THR A 411 9.47 -22.72 -7.62
C THR A 411 8.74 -24.01 -8.01
N ILE A 412 7.89 -23.91 -9.02
CA ILE A 412 7.07 -25.01 -9.54
C ILE A 412 7.37 -25.13 -11.03
N ASP A 413 7.77 -26.31 -11.50
CA ASP A 413 8.15 -26.56 -12.90
C ASP A 413 9.24 -25.59 -13.42
N GLY A 414 10.19 -25.20 -12.57
CA GLY A 414 11.26 -24.26 -12.90
C GLY A 414 10.85 -22.78 -12.96
N VAL A 415 9.59 -22.44 -12.69
CA VAL A 415 9.08 -21.07 -12.63
C VAL A 415 8.85 -20.66 -11.18
N ARG A 416 9.33 -19.48 -10.81
CA ARG A 416 9.13 -18.92 -9.47
C ARG A 416 7.82 -18.15 -9.41
N TYR A 417 7.02 -18.40 -8.37
CA TYR A 417 5.72 -17.79 -8.11
C TYR A 417 5.67 -17.16 -6.73
N SER A 418 5.03 -15.99 -6.64
CA SER A 418 4.58 -15.43 -5.38
C SER A 418 3.21 -16.00 -5.03
N VAL A 419 3.07 -16.55 -3.81
CA VAL A 419 1.88 -17.23 -3.29
C VAL A 419 1.56 -16.66 -1.90
N PRO A 420 0.93 -15.49 -1.78
CA PRO A 420 0.71 -14.82 -0.49
C PRO A 420 -0.34 -15.50 0.40
N GLY A 421 -1.05 -16.51 -0.13
CA GLY A 421 -2.03 -17.31 0.61
C GLY A 421 -3.49 -16.85 0.42
N ASP A 422 -3.76 -16.05 -0.58
CA ASP A 422 -5.12 -15.69 -1.00
C ASP A 422 -5.70 -16.82 -1.86
N TYR A 423 -6.98 -17.16 -1.64
CA TYR A 423 -7.71 -18.20 -2.39
C TYR A 423 -8.69 -17.57 -3.37
N ALA A 424 -8.87 -18.20 -4.51
CA ALA A 424 -9.80 -17.73 -5.53
C ALA A 424 -10.41 -18.89 -6.33
N VAL A 425 -11.51 -18.59 -7.03
CA VAL A 425 -11.98 -19.32 -8.19
C VAL A 425 -11.79 -18.43 -9.41
N ILE A 426 -11.33 -18.98 -10.52
CA ILE A 426 -11.18 -18.22 -11.77
C ILE A 426 -12.04 -18.88 -12.85
N ASP A 427 -12.94 -18.09 -13.42
CA ASP A 427 -13.83 -18.52 -14.51
C ASP A 427 -13.07 -18.72 -15.83
N ALA A 428 -13.70 -19.32 -16.81
CA ALA A 428 -13.10 -19.60 -18.12
C ALA A 428 -12.71 -18.32 -18.89
N ASP A 429 -13.37 -17.18 -18.61
CA ASP A 429 -13.09 -15.87 -19.19
C ASP A 429 -11.99 -15.10 -18.44
N GLY A 430 -11.41 -15.69 -17.38
CA GLY A 430 -10.40 -15.09 -16.54
C GLY A 430 -10.96 -14.24 -15.39
N THR A 431 -12.28 -14.20 -15.17
CA THR A 431 -12.87 -13.49 -14.03
C THR A 431 -12.46 -14.16 -12.72
N VAL A 432 -11.89 -13.37 -11.81
CA VAL A 432 -11.39 -13.81 -10.49
C VAL A 432 -12.44 -13.55 -9.42
N HIS A 433 -12.85 -14.58 -8.74
CA HIS A 433 -13.67 -14.53 -7.53
C HIS A 433 -12.75 -14.76 -6.34
N LEU A 434 -12.36 -13.68 -5.65
CA LEU A 434 -11.52 -13.77 -4.47
C LEU A 434 -12.33 -14.34 -3.31
N LEU A 435 -11.81 -15.40 -2.70
CA LEU A 435 -12.45 -16.06 -1.56
C LEU A 435 -11.87 -15.58 -0.21
N GLY A 436 -10.66 -14.98 -0.23
CA GLY A 436 -9.96 -14.48 0.95
C GLY A 436 -8.71 -15.26 1.31
N ARG A 437 -8.12 -14.92 2.47
CA ARG A 437 -6.87 -15.55 2.93
C ARG A 437 -7.13 -16.83 3.69
N GLY A 438 -6.38 -17.87 3.37
CA GLY A 438 -6.45 -19.14 4.07
C GLY A 438 -6.15 -19.06 5.57
N SER A 439 -5.32 -18.08 6.00
CA SER A 439 -4.98 -17.84 7.42
C SER A 439 -6.11 -17.27 8.29
N VAL A 440 -7.15 -16.71 7.65
CA VAL A 440 -8.34 -16.18 8.35
C VAL A 440 -9.59 -16.99 8.00
N CYS A 441 -9.42 -18.10 7.27
CA CYS A 441 -10.50 -19.02 6.95
C CYS A 441 -11.14 -19.58 8.22
N ILE A 442 -12.46 -19.51 8.31
CA ILE A 442 -13.25 -20.01 9.44
C ILE A 442 -13.58 -21.47 9.20
N ASN A 443 -13.18 -22.35 10.10
CA ASN A 443 -13.43 -23.78 9.98
C ASN A 443 -14.66 -24.17 10.81
N SER A 444 -15.84 -24.16 10.17
CA SER A 444 -17.12 -24.42 10.84
C SER A 444 -17.68 -25.78 10.42
N GLY A 445 -17.68 -26.73 11.36
CA GLY A 445 -18.23 -28.07 11.12
C GLY A 445 -17.54 -28.87 10.00
N GLY A 446 -16.26 -28.58 9.72
CA GLY A 446 -15.49 -29.19 8.64
C GLY A 446 -15.54 -28.43 7.31
N GLU A 447 -16.37 -27.40 7.21
CA GLU A 447 -16.46 -26.53 6.04
C GLU A 447 -15.54 -25.32 6.18
N LYS A 448 -14.88 -24.94 5.07
CA LYS A 448 -14.06 -23.71 5.00
C LYS A 448 -14.94 -22.52 4.60
N ILE A 449 -15.01 -21.50 5.45
CA ILE A 449 -15.75 -20.27 5.19
C ILE A 449 -14.75 -19.10 5.16
N TYR A 450 -14.77 -18.35 4.08
CA TYR A 450 -13.89 -17.20 3.91
C TYR A 450 -14.60 -15.93 4.40
N PRO A 451 -14.00 -15.17 5.33
CA PRO A 451 -14.60 -13.95 5.88
C PRO A 451 -15.09 -12.97 4.84
N GLU A 452 -14.29 -12.75 3.79
CA GLU A 452 -14.57 -11.77 2.74
C GLU A 452 -15.86 -12.08 1.98
N GLU A 453 -16.18 -13.35 1.79
CA GLU A 453 -17.42 -13.79 1.14
C GLU A 453 -18.66 -13.40 1.97
N VAL A 454 -18.55 -13.58 3.29
CA VAL A 454 -19.60 -13.18 4.24
C VAL A 454 -19.70 -11.65 4.30
N GLU A 455 -18.57 -10.96 4.34
CA GLU A 455 -18.50 -9.51 4.39
C GLU A 455 -19.07 -8.86 3.13
N VAL A 456 -18.79 -9.39 1.95
CA VAL A 456 -19.37 -8.91 0.68
C VAL A 456 -20.89 -9.07 0.71
N ALA A 457 -21.38 -10.23 1.11
CA ALA A 457 -22.82 -10.47 1.25
C ALA A 457 -23.47 -9.52 2.25
N ALA A 458 -22.84 -9.29 3.41
CA ALA A 458 -23.37 -8.37 4.42
C ALA A 458 -23.35 -6.90 3.95
N ARG A 459 -22.28 -6.45 3.30
CA ARG A 459 -22.15 -5.07 2.79
C ARG A 459 -23.13 -4.74 1.66
N SER A 460 -23.70 -5.73 1.00
CA SER A 460 -24.77 -5.48 0.01
C SER A 460 -26.09 -5.02 0.62
N HIS A 461 -26.26 -5.09 1.95
CA HIS A 461 -27.42 -4.53 2.63
C HIS A 461 -27.31 -3.01 2.75
N VAL A 462 -28.37 -2.28 2.35
CA VAL A 462 -28.38 -0.80 2.25
C VAL A 462 -28.03 -0.09 3.56
N ASP A 463 -28.33 -0.70 4.70
CA ASP A 463 -28.08 -0.13 6.04
C ASP A 463 -26.73 -0.51 6.65
N VAL A 464 -25.93 -1.36 5.98
CA VAL A 464 -24.59 -1.71 6.45
C VAL A 464 -23.59 -0.69 5.92
N ILE A 465 -22.93 0.02 6.84
CA ILE A 465 -21.84 0.95 6.49
C ILE A 465 -20.55 0.16 6.28
N ASP A 466 -20.23 -0.73 7.23
CA ASP A 466 -19.02 -1.56 7.17
C ASP A 466 -19.21 -2.82 8.03
N CYS A 467 -18.43 -3.87 7.74
CA CYS A 467 -18.44 -5.08 8.55
C CYS A 467 -17.14 -5.87 8.43
N VAL A 468 -16.92 -6.73 9.44
CA VAL A 468 -15.82 -7.70 9.47
C VAL A 468 -16.36 -9.03 9.97
N ALA A 469 -16.10 -10.13 9.24
CA ALA A 469 -16.44 -11.48 9.63
C ALA A 469 -15.24 -12.19 10.25
N VAL A 470 -15.46 -12.94 11.33
CA VAL A 470 -14.40 -13.69 12.05
C VAL A 470 -14.92 -15.04 12.52
N GLY A 471 -14.00 -16.01 12.65
CA GLY A 471 -14.26 -17.25 13.37
C GLY A 471 -14.16 -17.02 14.88
N VAL A 472 -15.18 -17.45 15.61
CA VAL A 472 -15.12 -17.52 17.06
C VAL A 472 -15.33 -18.98 17.53
N PRO A 473 -14.68 -19.41 18.62
CA PRO A 473 -14.77 -20.78 19.08
C PRO A 473 -16.23 -21.22 19.38
N ASP A 474 -16.56 -22.43 19.01
CA ASP A 474 -17.84 -23.07 19.26
C ASP A 474 -17.67 -24.56 19.60
N GLU A 475 -18.31 -25.05 20.64
CA GLU A 475 -18.16 -26.45 21.12
C GLU A 475 -18.62 -27.48 20.09
N ARG A 476 -19.62 -27.15 19.26
CA ARG A 476 -20.23 -28.09 18.33
C ARG A 476 -19.58 -28.06 16.95
N PHE A 477 -19.18 -26.86 16.48
CA PHE A 477 -18.71 -26.64 15.12
C PHE A 477 -17.20 -26.36 15.03
N GLY A 478 -16.48 -26.30 16.16
CA GLY A 478 -15.09 -25.86 16.24
C GLY A 478 -15.01 -24.34 16.20
N GLU A 479 -15.47 -23.75 15.10
CA GLU A 479 -15.70 -22.31 14.97
C GLU A 479 -17.07 -22.03 14.38
N ILE A 480 -17.63 -20.85 14.70
CA ILE A 480 -18.79 -20.28 14.02
C ILE A 480 -18.45 -18.92 13.44
N VAL A 481 -19.18 -18.53 12.40
CA VAL A 481 -19.06 -17.18 11.84
C VAL A 481 -19.69 -16.17 12.77
N ALA A 482 -18.89 -15.19 13.19
CA ALA A 482 -19.35 -13.98 13.86
C ALA A 482 -19.14 -12.78 12.92
N LEU A 483 -20.10 -11.85 12.89
CA LEU A 483 -20.08 -10.65 12.06
C LEU A 483 -20.14 -9.41 12.95
N VAL A 484 -19.12 -8.55 12.87
CA VAL A 484 -19.11 -7.23 13.50
C VAL A 484 -19.58 -6.22 12.47
N VAL A 485 -20.62 -5.44 12.79
CA VAL A 485 -21.34 -4.58 11.83
C VAL A 485 -21.46 -3.16 12.34
N ALA A 486 -21.04 -2.20 11.54
CA ALA A 486 -21.42 -0.80 11.68
C ALA A 486 -22.61 -0.50 10.77
N LYS A 487 -23.71 -0.03 11.34
CA LYS A 487 -24.95 0.28 10.61
C LYS A 487 -25.24 1.78 10.54
N ARG A 488 -26.04 2.20 9.56
CA ARG A 488 -26.47 3.58 9.42
C ARG A 488 -27.20 4.06 10.70
N SER A 489 -26.94 5.29 11.10
CA SER A 489 -27.60 5.90 12.26
C SER A 489 -29.12 5.93 12.05
N GLY A 490 -29.87 5.50 13.06
CA GLY A 490 -31.32 5.40 12.99
C GLY A 490 -31.87 4.18 12.22
N SER A 491 -31.00 3.30 11.70
CA SER A 491 -31.43 2.06 11.05
C SER A 491 -32.04 1.08 12.03
N ALA A 492 -33.14 0.45 11.62
CA ALA A 492 -33.80 -0.64 12.35
C ALA A 492 -33.14 -2.01 12.13
N LEU A 493 -32.02 -2.08 11.38
CA LEU A 493 -31.30 -3.33 11.11
C LEU A 493 -30.94 -4.05 12.42
N ASP A 494 -31.37 -5.30 12.52
CA ASP A 494 -31.09 -6.21 13.63
C ASP A 494 -30.36 -7.47 13.17
N ASP A 495 -30.01 -8.33 14.14
CA ASP A 495 -29.28 -9.58 13.90
C ASP A 495 -29.99 -10.49 12.91
N SER A 496 -31.30 -10.62 13.04
CA SER A 496 -32.10 -11.54 12.21
C SER A 496 -32.17 -11.07 10.77
N MET A 497 -32.30 -9.76 10.57
CA MET A 497 -32.40 -9.14 9.24
C MET A 497 -31.11 -9.30 8.46
N ILE A 498 -29.94 -9.02 9.09
CA ILE A 498 -28.66 -9.13 8.40
C ILE A 498 -28.29 -10.59 8.12
N VAL A 499 -28.57 -11.52 9.04
CA VAL A 499 -28.35 -12.96 8.84
C VAL A 499 -29.21 -13.49 7.68
N GLU A 500 -30.49 -13.10 7.63
CA GLU A 500 -31.38 -13.48 6.52
C GLU A 500 -30.91 -12.89 5.19
N HIS A 501 -30.45 -11.66 5.19
CA HIS A 501 -29.89 -11.01 4.00
C HIS A 501 -28.66 -11.77 3.47
N VAL A 502 -27.73 -12.14 4.35
CA VAL A 502 -26.54 -12.91 3.98
C VAL A 502 -26.94 -14.29 3.43
N ARG A 503 -27.90 -14.99 4.05
CA ARG A 503 -28.41 -16.29 3.57
C ARG A 503 -29.00 -16.25 2.16
N LYS A 504 -29.58 -15.13 1.76
CA LYS A 504 -30.10 -14.96 0.39
C LYS A 504 -28.99 -14.86 -0.66
N SER A 505 -27.79 -14.49 -0.23
CA SER A 505 -26.67 -14.21 -1.14
C SER A 505 -25.64 -15.33 -1.20
N ILE A 506 -25.45 -16.08 -0.11
CA ILE A 506 -24.48 -17.18 0.00
C ILE A 506 -25.10 -18.40 0.70
N ALA A 507 -24.39 -19.55 0.66
CA ALA A 507 -24.88 -20.78 1.26
C ALA A 507 -25.15 -20.65 2.78
N ASP A 508 -26.23 -21.25 3.27
CA ASP A 508 -26.74 -21.12 4.64
C ASP A 508 -25.71 -21.40 5.74
N TYR A 509 -24.80 -22.36 5.52
CA TYR A 509 -23.78 -22.71 6.50
C TYR A 509 -22.72 -21.61 6.68
N LYS A 510 -22.59 -20.70 5.73
CA LYS A 510 -21.69 -19.55 5.76
C LYS A 510 -22.28 -18.33 6.49
N ALA A 511 -23.59 -18.32 6.72
CA ALA A 511 -24.26 -17.21 7.35
C ALA A 511 -23.78 -17.02 8.80
N PRO A 512 -23.67 -15.76 9.28
CA PRO A 512 -23.28 -15.49 10.65
C PRO A 512 -24.22 -16.15 11.66
N ARG A 513 -23.64 -16.72 12.71
CA ARG A 513 -24.38 -17.25 13.87
C ARG A 513 -24.32 -16.31 15.07
N ARG A 514 -23.44 -15.32 15.03
CA ARG A 514 -23.33 -14.24 16.00
C ARG A 514 -23.16 -12.92 15.23
N VAL A 515 -23.88 -11.89 15.66
CA VAL A 515 -23.75 -10.53 15.13
C VAL A 515 -23.46 -9.58 16.28
N VAL A 516 -22.54 -8.65 16.08
CA VAL A 516 -22.18 -7.60 17.05
C VAL A 516 -22.27 -6.27 16.36
N PHE A 517 -23.16 -5.39 16.83
CA PHE A 517 -23.25 -4.04 16.29
C PHE A 517 -22.29 -3.10 17.01
N VAL A 518 -21.63 -2.23 16.21
CA VAL A 518 -20.70 -1.22 16.67
C VAL A 518 -21.01 0.12 16.01
N ASP A 519 -20.54 1.21 16.60
CA ASP A 519 -20.65 2.54 15.98
C ASP A 519 -19.74 2.65 14.74
N GLU A 520 -18.54 2.06 14.83
CA GLU A 520 -17.55 2.07 13.76
C GLU A 520 -16.73 0.77 13.77
N VAL A 521 -16.45 0.22 12.58
CA VAL A 521 -15.53 -0.92 12.42
C VAL A 521 -14.09 -0.40 12.46
N TYR A 522 -13.31 -0.95 13.41
CA TYR A 522 -11.91 -0.58 13.50
C TYR A 522 -11.09 -1.13 12.33
N ARG A 523 -10.38 -0.24 11.65
CA ARG A 523 -9.48 -0.57 10.55
C ARG A 523 -8.09 -0.02 10.82
N SER A 524 -7.09 -0.70 10.29
CA SER A 524 -5.71 -0.20 10.30
C SER A 524 -5.59 1.10 9.49
N PRO A 525 -4.47 1.86 9.64
CA PRO A 525 -4.23 3.07 8.83
C PRO A 525 -4.24 2.83 7.33
N SER A 526 -3.95 1.59 6.92
CA SER A 526 -4.01 1.16 5.52
C SER A 526 -5.42 0.79 5.06
N GLY A 527 -6.46 1.02 5.88
CA GLY A 527 -7.84 0.65 5.58
C GLY A 527 -8.16 -0.84 5.71
N LYS A 528 -7.18 -1.68 6.10
CA LYS A 528 -7.38 -3.13 6.25
C LYS A 528 -8.15 -3.45 7.52
N ALA A 529 -9.03 -4.48 7.43
CA ALA A 529 -9.76 -5.01 8.58
C ALA A 529 -8.80 -5.50 9.68
N ASP A 530 -9.10 -5.19 10.92
CA ASP A 530 -8.43 -5.76 12.08
C ASP A 530 -9.21 -6.98 12.58
N TYR A 531 -8.86 -8.14 12.05
CA TYR A 531 -9.49 -9.41 12.42
C TYR A 531 -9.26 -9.80 13.88
N ARG A 532 -8.19 -9.33 14.49
CA ARG A 532 -7.89 -9.58 15.90
C ARG A 532 -8.88 -8.82 16.78
N TRP A 533 -9.01 -7.52 16.57
CA TRP A 533 -9.98 -6.68 17.27
C TRP A 533 -11.41 -7.23 17.11
N ALA A 534 -11.79 -7.58 15.87
CA ALA A 534 -13.12 -8.10 15.61
C ALA A 534 -13.39 -9.44 16.33
N ARG A 535 -12.37 -10.33 16.41
CA ARG A 535 -12.46 -11.61 17.12
C ARG A 535 -12.56 -11.42 18.62
N GLU A 536 -11.75 -10.53 19.20
CA GLU A 536 -11.81 -10.21 20.63
C GLU A 536 -13.19 -9.66 21.01
N LEU A 537 -13.74 -8.75 20.21
CA LEU A 537 -15.07 -8.17 20.41
C LEU A 537 -16.19 -9.21 20.23
N ALA A 538 -16.08 -10.08 19.25
CA ALA A 538 -17.09 -11.10 18.97
C ALA A 538 -17.02 -12.31 19.92
N ALA A 539 -15.92 -12.54 20.62
CA ALA A 539 -15.76 -13.61 21.60
C ALA A 539 -16.35 -13.25 22.98
N GLY A 540 -16.38 -11.96 23.34
CA GLY A 540 -16.88 -11.45 24.63
C GLY A 540 -18.35 -11.31 24.64
#